data_f98e7d1662610601ee760be19cd5a7fe
#
_entry.id   f98e7d1662610601ee760be19cd5a7fe
#
_cell.length_a   1.000
_cell.length_b   1.000
_cell.length_c   1.000
_cell.angle_alpha   90.00
_cell.angle_beta   90.00
_cell.angle_gamma   90.00
#
_symmetry.space_group_name_H-M   'P 1'
#
loop_
_entity.id
_entity.type
_entity.pdbx_description
1 polymer ?
#
loop_
_entity_poly.entity_id
_entity_poly.type
_entity_poly.pdbx_seq_one_letter_code
_entity_poly.pdbx_strand_id
1 'polypeptide(L)'
;MFAINRRLNVYITPLDENKILMTSEDLGAREEAYPSRKLDMVSGAIKAFFERTGSNGKFRIETKADIRGGFGSSGAAIVSTLGALDAYFGTGLTKGEMLRIGLEVEREVSGVGSGIDIASALWGGMILYQKGADVKPIKYKEFPIVVGNTGFKAKSKPIVDEVTRLEKKYPAIFKSVIENIGDIAMEAVVALEKNDLQRVGELMNVNHGLLYAEGVSSIELERLVWAARSAGAIGAKLSGAGKGDNMLALSPAKIDNVRTAIKKAGGIVEDLSVEPQGLTIHTA
;
A
#
# COMPACT_ATOMS: atom_id res chain seq x y z
N MET A 1 3.34 -8.49 -1.27
CA MET A 1 2.35 -7.37 -1.38
C MET A 1 1.43 -7.62 -2.55
N PHE A 2 0.19 -7.12 -2.49
CA PHE A 2 -0.74 -7.16 -3.61
C PHE A 2 -1.51 -5.84 -3.74
N ALA A 3 -1.87 -5.50 -4.96
CA ALA A 3 -2.76 -4.38 -5.27
C ALA A 3 -4.22 -4.79 -5.03
N ILE A 4 -5.05 -3.83 -4.65
CA ILE A 4 -6.47 -4.03 -4.36
C ILE A 4 -7.35 -3.38 -5.43
N ASN A 5 -8.58 -3.87 -5.57
CA ASN A 5 -9.60 -3.36 -6.49
C ASN A 5 -10.20 -2.01 -6.06
N ARG A 6 -9.36 -1.10 -5.63
CA ARG A 6 -9.69 0.31 -5.35
C ARG A 6 -8.74 1.20 -6.11
N ARG A 7 -9.26 2.24 -6.71
CA ARG A 7 -8.48 3.10 -7.60
C ARG A 7 -8.44 4.55 -7.10
N LEU A 8 -7.32 5.18 -7.35
CA LEU A 8 -7.17 6.63 -7.32
C LEU A 8 -6.92 7.10 -8.75
N ASN A 9 -7.81 7.92 -9.27
CA ASN A 9 -7.72 8.48 -10.60
C ASN A 9 -7.19 9.90 -10.54
N VAL A 10 -6.32 10.25 -11.49
CA VAL A 10 -5.80 11.60 -11.67
C VAL A 10 -6.09 12.03 -13.09
N TYR A 11 -6.67 13.22 -13.22
CA TYR A 11 -6.99 13.84 -14.50
C TYR A 11 -6.19 15.11 -14.65
N ILE A 12 -5.60 15.33 -15.82
CA ILE A 12 -4.92 16.57 -16.17
C ILE A 12 -5.64 17.19 -17.36
N THR A 13 -5.96 18.48 -17.23
CA THR A 13 -6.54 19.28 -18.32
C THR A 13 -5.73 20.55 -18.51
N PRO A 14 -5.53 21.01 -19.77
CA PRO A 14 -4.88 22.29 -20.03
C PRO A 14 -5.58 23.44 -19.29
N LEU A 15 -4.82 24.45 -18.92
CA LEU A 15 -5.33 25.68 -18.31
C LEU A 15 -4.71 26.88 -19.04
N ASP A 16 -5.53 27.86 -19.39
CA ASP A 16 -5.04 29.08 -20.07
C ASP A 16 -4.27 30.02 -19.12
N GLU A 17 -4.65 30.02 -17.86
CA GLU A 17 -4.00 30.79 -16.82
C GLU A 17 -2.62 30.25 -16.49
N ASN A 18 -1.64 31.13 -16.23
CA ASN A 18 -0.26 30.72 -15.92
C ASN A 18 -0.12 30.20 -14.48
N LYS A 19 -0.81 29.12 -14.16
CA LYS A 19 -0.81 28.47 -12.85
C LYS A 19 -1.11 26.99 -12.96
N ILE A 20 -0.84 26.26 -11.87
CA ILE A 20 -1.32 24.89 -11.65
C ILE A 20 -2.42 24.97 -10.59
N LEU A 21 -3.59 24.45 -10.92
CA LEU A 21 -4.72 24.30 -9.99
C LEU A 21 -4.91 22.85 -9.63
N MET A 22 -5.11 22.59 -8.35
CA MET A 22 -5.24 21.25 -7.77
C MET A 22 -6.61 21.09 -7.13
N THR A 23 -7.28 19.99 -7.43
CA THR A 23 -8.61 19.69 -6.90
C THR A 23 -8.64 18.24 -6.37
N SER A 24 -9.28 18.05 -5.23
CA SER A 24 -9.62 16.72 -4.70
C SER A 24 -10.91 16.80 -3.91
N GLU A 25 -11.94 16.18 -4.44
CA GLU A 25 -13.24 16.16 -3.78
C GLU A 25 -13.18 15.40 -2.45
N ASP A 26 -12.50 14.26 -2.45
CA ASP A 26 -12.34 13.35 -1.30
C ASP A 26 -11.60 14.01 -0.12
N LEU A 27 -10.68 14.93 -0.39
CA LEU A 27 -9.92 15.67 0.61
C LEU A 27 -10.48 17.08 0.87
N GLY A 28 -11.60 17.44 0.25
CA GLY A 28 -12.21 18.76 0.37
C GLY A 28 -11.31 19.90 -0.13
N ALA A 29 -10.42 19.59 -1.08
CA ALA A 29 -9.56 20.57 -1.74
C ALA A 29 -10.28 21.08 -2.99
N ARG A 30 -10.63 22.38 -3.00
CA ARG A 30 -11.28 23.02 -4.13
C ARG A 30 -10.36 24.12 -4.68
N GLU A 31 -9.87 23.94 -5.90
CA GLU A 31 -9.02 24.91 -6.60
C GLU A 31 -7.83 25.44 -5.77
N GLU A 32 -7.14 24.52 -5.13
CA GLU A 32 -5.90 24.85 -4.40
C GLU A 32 -4.81 25.22 -5.41
N ALA A 33 -4.10 26.33 -5.14
CA ALA A 33 -2.92 26.66 -5.94
C ALA A 33 -1.76 25.72 -5.59
N TYR A 34 -0.98 25.36 -6.60
CA TYR A 34 0.27 24.60 -6.39
C TYR A 34 1.37 25.50 -5.81
N PRO A 35 2.16 25.04 -4.81
CA PRO A 35 2.00 23.78 -4.10
C PRO A 35 0.91 23.83 -3.01
N SER A 36 0.18 22.74 -2.79
CA SER A 36 -0.85 22.63 -1.77
C SER A 36 -0.42 21.70 -0.63
N ARG A 37 -0.62 22.13 0.62
CA ARG A 37 -0.39 21.28 1.80
C ARG A 37 -1.47 20.21 2.01
N LYS A 38 -2.67 20.45 1.48
CA LYS A 38 -3.76 19.44 1.54
C LYS A 38 -3.51 18.29 0.58
N LEU A 39 -2.78 18.58 -0.50
CA LEU A 39 -2.43 17.63 -1.57
C LEU A 39 -0.91 17.48 -1.65
N ASP A 40 -0.29 17.26 -0.50
CA ASP A 40 1.17 17.23 -0.34
C ASP A 40 1.85 16.14 -1.18
N MET A 41 1.27 14.93 -1.27
CA MET A 41 1.77 13.84 -2.13
C MET A 41 1.69 14.19 -3.61
N VAL A 42 0.60 14.81 -4.05
CA VAL A 42 0.42 15.27 -5.44
C VAL A 42 1.38 16.42 -5.74
N SER A 43 1.51 17.38 -4.82
CA SER A 43 2.45 18.49 -4.94
C SER A 43 3.91 18.01 -5.00
N GLY A 44 4.28 17.06 -4.15
CA GLY A 44 5.60 16.44 -4.17
C GLY A 44 5.88 15.71 -5.48
N ALA A 45 4.89 14.97 -6.01
CA ALA A 45 5.00 14.27 -7.28
C ALA A 45 5.18 15.24 -8.47
N ILE A 46 4.44 16.35 -8.50
CA ILE A 46 4.61 17.41 -9.51
C ILE A 46 6.03 17.99 -9.45
N LYS A 47 6.47 18.38 -8.25
CA LYS A 47 7.82 18.93 -8.02
C LYS A 47 8.89 17.98 -8.54
N ALA A 48 8.90 16.75 -8.05
CA ALA A 48 9.90 15.76 -8.40
C ALA A 48 9.88 15.39 -9.91
N PHE A 49 8.70 15.36 -10.51
CA PHE A 49 8.55 15.16 -11.95
C PHE A 49 9.22 16.30 -12.73
N PHE A 50 8.95 17.55 -12.39
CA PHE A 50 9.55 18.71 -13.06
C PHE A 50 11.07 18.76 -12.90
N GLU A 51 11.57 18.50 -11.70
CA GLU A 51 13.01 18.43 -11.41
C GLU A 51 13.70 17.34 -12.22
N ARG A 52 13.03 16.20 -12.42
CA ARG A 52 13.60 15.05 -13.14
C ARG A 52 13.57 15.18 -14.65
N THR A 53 12.49 15.74 -15.20
CA THR A 53 12.25 15.79 -16.65
C THR A 53 12.63 17.14 -17.28
N GLY A 54 12.80 18.18 -16.48
CA GLY A 54 12.95 19.56 -16.96
C GLY A 54 11.64 20.15 -17.50
N SER A 55 10.54 19.43 -17.40
CA SER A 55 9.23 19.90 -17.80
C SER A 55 8.74 21.02 -16.90
N ASN A 56 7.88 21.86 -17.42
CA ASN A 56 7.11 22.85 -16.67
C ASN A 56 5.82 23.12 -17.44
N GLY A 57 4.81 23.66 -16.78
CA GLY A 57 3.55 23.94 -17.47
C GLY A 57 2.45 24.45 -16.57
N LYS A 58 1.34 24.76 -17.22
CA LYS A 58 0.11 25.23 -16.62
C LYS A 58 -0.99 24.21 -16.91
N PHE A 59 -1.69 23.74 -15.91
CA PHE A 59 -2.76 22.75 -16.03
C PHE A 59 -3.62 22.70 -14.76
N ARG A 60 -4.80 22.11 -14.91
CA ARG A 60 -5.60 21.66 -13.77
C ARG A 60 -5.33 20.19 -13.54
N ILE A 61 -5.11 19.81 -12.29
CA ILE A 61 -5.03 18.43 -11.86
C ILE A 61 -6.15 18.13 -10.87
N GLU A 62 -6.89 17.07 -11.14
CA GLU A 62 -8.00 16.61 -10.31
C GLU A 62 -7.74 15.19 -9.87
N THR A 63 -7.90 14.92 -8.55
CA THR A 63 -7.81 13.57 -8.00
C THR A 63 -9.17 13.09 -7.51
N LYS A 64 -9.51 11.84 -7.83
CA LYS A 64 -10.70 11.14 -7.34
C LYS A 64 -10.29 9.78 -6.79
N ALA A 65 -10.56 9.55 -5.52
CA ALA A 65 -10.20 8.32 -4.85
C ALA A 65 -11.42 7.51 -4.42
N ASP A 66 -11.39 6.20 -4.70
CA ASP A 66 -12.27 5.20 -4.09
C ASP A 66 -11.46 4.38 -3.06
N ILE A 67 -10.56 5.06 -2.32
CA ILE A 67 -9.64 4.42 -1.38
C ILE A 67 -9.78 5.10 -0.03
N ARG A 68 -10.11 4.31 1.00
CA ARG A 68 -10.04 4.77 2.40
C ARG A 68 -8.58 4.72 2.90
N GLY A 69 -8.29 5.42 3.98
CA GLY A 69 -6.96 5.38 4.60
C GLY A 69 -6.53 3.97 5.01
N GLY A 70 -5.23 3.72 5.02
CA GLY A 70 -4.64 2.42 5.39
C GLY A 70 -4.46 1.43 4.23
N PHE A 71 -4.79 1.82 3.00
CA PHE A 71 -4.67 0.97 1.80
C PHE A 71 -3.69 1.53 0.76
N GLY A 72 -2.62 2.20 1.18
CA GLY A 72 -1.60 2.70 0.26
C GLY A 72 -2.05 3.91 -0.58
N SER A 73 -3.03 4.70 -0.10
CA SER A 73 -3.56 5.85 -0.84
C SER A 73 -2.50 6.90 -1.20
N SER A 74 -1.49 7.10 -0.35
CA SER A 74 -0.36 7.99 -0.62
C SER A 74 0.46 7.53 -1.82
N GLY A 75 0.82 6.24 -1.85
CA GLY A 75 1.53 5.64 -2.99
C GLY A 75 0.72 5.71 -4.28
N ALA A 76 -0.59 5.43 -4.20
CA ALA A 76 -1.50 5.55 -5.33
C ALA A 76 -1.57 7.00 -5.86
N ALA A 77 -1.65 8.02 -4.98
CA ALA A 77 -1.68 9.43 -5.38
C ALA A 77 -0.39 9.83 -6.10
N ILE A 78 0.77 9.43 -5.59
CA ILE A 78 2.06 9.69 -6.23
C ILE A 78 2.10 9.04 -7.62
N VAL A 79 1.80 7.74 -7.71
CA VAL A 79 1.88 6.97 -8.95
C VAL A 79 0.93 7.47 -10.02
N SER A 80 -0.34 7.72 -9.65
CA SER A 80 -1.33 8.23 -10.61
C SER A 80 -0.98 9.65 -11.08
N THR A 81 -0.41 10.49 -10.21
CA THR A 81 0.07 11.83 -10.59
C THR A 81 1.25 11.74 -11.57
N LEU A 82 2.25 10.90 -11.28
CA LEU A 82 3.39 10.71 -12.18
C LEU A 82 2.94 10.16 -13.54
N GLY A 83 2.05 9.17 -13.55
CA GLY A 83 1.51 8.61 -14.79
C GLY A 83 0.72 9.62 -15.63
N ALA A 84 -0.09 10.45 -14.97
CA ALA A 84 -0.84 11.50 -15.65
C ALA A 84 0.07 12.60 -16.23
N LEU A 85 1.11 13.02 -15.48
CA LEU A 85 2.11 13.98 -15.93
C LEU A 85 2.94 13.41 -17.10
N ASP A 86 3.37 12.16 -16.99
CA ASP A 86 4.11 11.49 -18.05
C ASP A 86 3.33 11.46 -19.37
N ALA A 87 2.05 11.10 -19.31
CA ALA A 87 1.16 11.13 -20.47
C ALA A 87 0.93 12.55 -21.02
N TYR A 88 0.74 13.53 -20.13
CA TYR A 88 0.47 14.91 -20.51
C TYR A 88 1.68 15.58 -21.20
N PHE A 89 2.88 15.34 -20.70
CA PHE A 89 4.12 15.91 -21.24
C PHE A 89 4.83 15.00 -22.25
N GLY A 90 4.42 13.73 -22.40
CA GLY A 90 5.01 12.78 -23.34
C GLY A 90 6.47 12.41 -22.99
N THR A 91 6.81 12.31 -21.70
CA THR A 91 8.21 12.14 -21.26
C THR A 91 8.70 10.70 -21.36
N GLY A 92 7.80 9.71 -21.36
CA GLY A 92 8.14 8.29 -21.55
C GLY A 92 8.83 7.65 -20.35
N LEU A 93 8.47 8.04 -19.12
CA LEU A 93 9.03 7.47 -17.90
C LEU A 93 8.71 5.98 -17.78
N THR A 94 9.71 5.20 -17.53
CA THR A 94 9.57 3.78 -17.19
C THR A 94 8.98 3.59 -15.78
N LYS A 95 8.35 2.44 -15.50
CA LYS A 95 7.88 2.10 -14.14
C LYS A 95 9.01 2.15 -13.11
N GLY A 96 10.24 1.77 -13.49
CA GLY A 96 11.40 1.84 -12.60
C GLY A 96 11.80 3.28 -12.24
N GLU A 97 11.67 4.21 -13.18
CA GLU A 97 11.91 5.65 -12.93
C GLU A 97 10.81 6.23 -12.07
N MET A 98 9.54 5.94 -12.37
CA MET A 98 8.41 6.35 -11.54
C MET A 98 8.53 5.81 -10.10
N LEU A 99 9.00 4.57 -9.92
CA LEU A 99 9.26 4.01 -8.58
C LEU A 99 10.33 4.81 -7.83
N ARG A 100 11.43 5.17 -8.49
CA ARG A 100 12.50 5.97 -7.86
C ARG A 100 12.02 7.36 -7.46
N ILE A 101 11.37 8.06 -8.39
CA ILE A 101 10.77 9.39 -8.12
C ILE A 101 9.76 9.29 -6.97
N GLY A 102 8.86 8.31 -7.04
CA GLY A 102 7.83 8.13 -6.02
C GLY A 102 8.40 7.84 -4.63
N LEU A 103 9.46 7.05 -4.54
CA LEU A 103 10.16 6.77 -3.28
C LEU A 103 10.82 8.04 -2.68
N GLU A 104 11.37 8.91 -3.52
CA GLU A 104 11.91 10.21 -3.10
C GLU A 104 10.80 11.09 -2.53
N VAL A 105 9.67 11.21 -3.23
CA VAL A 105 8.49 11.96 -2.79
C VAL A 105 7.95 11.43 -1.47
N GLU A 106 7.76 10.10 -1.36
CA GLU A 106 7.23 9.49 -0.13
C GLU A 106 8.09 9.82 1.08
N ARG A 107 9.40 9.79 0.94
CA ARG A 107 10.34 10.12 2.01
C ARG A 107 10.38 11.61 2.34
N GLU A 108 10.34 12.48 1.33
CA GLU A 108 10.34 13.93 1.54
C GLU A 108 9.08 14.37 2.28
N VAL A 109 7.92 13.86 1.90
CA VAL A 109 6.62 14.27 2.45
C VAL A 109 6.31 13.58 3.78
N SER A 110 6.50 12.26 3.88
CA SER A 110 6.12 11.47 5.08
C SER A 110 7.26 11.29 6.09
N GLY A 111 8.51 11.57 5.69
CA GLY A 111 9.71 11.31 6.49
C GLY A 111 10.08 9.83 6.61
N VAL A 112 9.27 8.93 6.08
CA VAL A 112 9.48 7.47 6.00
C VAL A 112 8.91 6.97 4.68
N GLY A 113 9.40 5.83 4.19
CA GLY A 113 8.87 5.22 2.97
C GLY A 113 9.69 4.01 2.56
N SER A 114 9.01 2.89 2.36
CA SER A 114 9.61 1.67 1.85
C SER A 114 9.58 1.60 0.32
N GLY A 115 8.63 2.31 -0.30
CA GLY A 115 8.32 2.23 -1.73
C GLY A 115 7.41 1.06 -2.11
N ILE A 116 6.99 0.23 -1.15
CA ILE A 116 6.22 -0.97 -1.46
C ILE A 116 4.81 -0.66 -1.97
N ASP A 117 4.16 0.38 -1.44
CA ASP A 117 2.84 0.83 -1.91
C ASP A 117 2.95 1.43 -3.31
N ILE A 118 4.03 2.16 -3.60
CA ILE A 118 4.34 2.70 -4.93
C ILE A 118 4.58 1.56 -5.93
N ALA A 119 5.40 0.57 -5.57
CA ALA A 119 5.63 -0.60 -6.41
C ALA A 119 4.32 -1.35 -6.68
N SER A 120 3.49 -1.58 -5.65
CA SER A 120 2.20 -2.24 -5.79
C SER A 120 1.25 -1.49 -6.73
N ALA A 121 1.17 -0.16 -6.61
CA ALA A 121 0.35 0.68 -7.48
C ALA A 121 0.85 0.69 -8.95
N LEU A 122 2.17 0.65 -9.18
CA LEU A 122 2.76 0.63 -10.52
C LEU A 122 2.58 -0.70 -11.24
N TRP A 123 2.80 -1.83 -10.55
CA TRP A 123 2.81 -3.15 -11.18
C TRP A 123 1.45 -3.85 -11.14
N GLY A 124 0.63 -3.62 -10.11
CA GLY A 124 -0.59 -4.38 -9.89
C GLY A 124 -0.34 -5.83 -9.47
N GLY A 125 -1.40 -6.61 -9.33
CA GLY A 125 -1.34 -8.02 -8.96
C GLY A 125 -0.65 -8.27 -7.63
N MET A 126 0.02 -9.40 -7.54
CA MET A 126 0.94 -9.72 -6.44
C MET A 126 2.38 -9.49 -6.86
N ILE A 127 3.16 -8.88 -5.98
CA ILE A 127 4.58 -8.60 -6.22
C ILE A 127 5.45 -9.04 -5.05
N LEU A 128 6.64 -9.52 -5.37
CA LEU A 128 7.77 -9.57 -4.46
C LEU A 128 8.58 -8.28 -4.66
N TYR A 129 8.75 -7.54 -3.59
CA TYR A 129 9.48 -6.28 -3.59
C TYR A 129 10.54 -6.28 -2.50
N GLN A 130 11.75 -5.93 -2.89
CA GLN A 130 12.85 -5.62 -1.99
C GLN A 130 13.44 -4.29 -2.42
N LYS A 131 13.65 -3.39 -1.47
CA LYS A 131 14.19 -2.07 -1.74
C LYS A 131 15.58 -2.18 -2.40
N GLY A 132 15.74 -1.52 -3.57
CA GLY A 132 16.96 -1.55 -4.35
C GLY A 132 17.09 -2.75 -5.31
N ALA A 133 16.10 -3.63 -5.34
CA ALA A 133 16.02 -4.73 -6.30
C ALA A 133 14.85 -4.52 -7.28
N ASP A 134 14.85 -5.29 -8.36
CA ASP A 134 13.77 -5.29 -9.34
C ASP A 134 12.48 -5.86 -8.70
N VAL A 135 11.35 -5.25 -9.06
CA VAL A 135 10.03 -5.73 -8.68
C VAL A 135 9.72 -7.01 -9.47
N LYS A 136 9.38 -8.09 -8.76
CA LYS A 136 9.05 -9.38 -9.37
C LYS A 136 7.55 -9.65 -9.22
N PRO A 137 6.76 -9.67 -10.32
CA PRO A 137 5.39 -10.15 -10.29
C PRO A 137 5.34 -11.63 -9.88
N ILE A 138 4.39 -11.97 -8.99
CA ILE A 138 4.17 -13.34 -8.52
C ILE A 138 2.98 -13.92 -9.27
N LYS A 139 3.12 -15.11 -9.82
CA LYS A 139 2.01 -15.87 -10.39
C LYS A 139 1.20 -16.51 -9.26
N TYR A 140 -0.11 -16.34 -9.31
CA TYR A 140 -1.05 -16.98 -8.38
C TYR A 140 -2.32 -17.33 -9.14
N LYS A 141 -3.06 -18.32 -8.66
CA LYS A 141 -4.31 -18.76 -9.29
C LYS A 141 -5.50 -18.05 -8.66
N GLU A 142 -5.60 -18.12 -7.35
CA GLU A 142 -6.63 -17.46 -6.55
C GLU A 142 -6.07 -17.03 -5.20
N PHE A 143 -6.66 -16.02 -4.60
CA PHE A 143 -6.28 -15.56 -3.27
C PHE A 143 -7.52 -15.10 -2.50
N PRO A 144 -8.30 -16.04 -1.95
CA PRO A 144 -9.56 -15.78 -1.26
C PRO A 144 -9.32 -15.14 0.11
N ILE A 145 -9.31 -13.83 0.16
CA ILE A 145 -9.05 -13.05 1.36
C ILE A 145 -10.28 -12.36 1.91
N VAL A 146 -10.27 -12.15 3.21
CA VAL A 146 -11.11 -11.20 3.92
C VAL A 146 -10.21 -10.14 4.53
N VAL A 147 -10.54 -8.88 4.28
CA VAL A 147 -9.85 -7.74 4.90
C VAL A 147 -10.72 -7.19 6.01
N GLY A 148 -10.15 -7.13 7.21
CA GLY A 148 -10.78 -6.52 8.37
C GLY A 148 -10.02 -5.26 8.77
N ASN A 149 -10.75 -4.16 9.03
CA ASN A 149 -10.19 -2.90 9.51
C ASN A 149 -10.59 -2.69 10.96
N THR A 150 -9.65 -2.23 11.78
CA THR A 150 -9.88 -1.98 13.22
C THR A 150 -10.74 -0.76 13.50
N GLY A 151 -10.94 0.13 12.52
CA GLY A 151 -11.57 1.44 12.70
C GLY A 151 -10.62 2.52 13.24
N PHE A 152 -9.38 2.15 13.60
CA PHE A 152 -8.36 3.08 14.10
C PHE A 152 -7.28 3.28 13.05
N LYS A 153 -7.01 4.54 12.69
CA LYS A 153 -5.95 4.89 11.75
C LYS A 153 -4.61 4.99 12.48
N ALA A 154 -3.66 4.15 12.08
CA ALA A 154 -2.29 4.21 12.56
C ALA A 154 -1.47 5.26 11.79
N LYS A 155 -0.46 5.84 12.46
CA LYS A 155 0.54 6.70 11.83
C LYS A 155 1.85 5.91 11.70
N SER A 156 2.32 5.71 10.48
CA SER A 156 3.49 4.84 10.22
C SER A 156 4.77 5.37 10.88
N LYS A 157 5.03 6.69 10.85
CA LYS A 157 6.29 7.24 11.35
C LYS A 157 6.55 6.91 12.84
N PRO A 158 5.64 7.15 13.81
CA PRO A 158 5.87 6.78 15.20
C PRO A 158 6.12 5.29 15.41
N ILE A 159 5.47 4.42 14.61
CA ILE A 159 5.64 2.97 14.69
C ILE A 159 7.05 2.58 14.22
N VAL A 160 7.49 3.12 13.08
CA VAL A 160 8.84 2.91 12.55
C VAL A 160 9.91 3.40 13.54
N ASP A 161 9.69 4.58 14.15
CA ASP A 161 10.60 5.13 15.16
C ASP A 161 10.71 4.21 16.41
N GLU A 162 9.58 3.61 16.85
CA GLU A 162 9.55 2.67 17.97
C GLU A 162 10.30 1.37 17.63
N VAL A 163 10.05 0.77 16.46
CA VAL A 163 10.74 -0.43 15.98
C VAL A 163 12.24 -0.17 15.85
N THR A 164 12.62 0.97 15.25
CA THR A 164 14.03 1.37 15.12
C THR A 164 14.72 1.51 16.48
N ARG A 165 14.03 2.03 17.50
CA ARG A 165 14.55 2.12 18.86
C ARG A 165 14.77 0.76 19.48
N LEU A 166 13.83 -0.18 19.28
CA LEU A 166 13.95 -1.56 19.78
C LEU A 166 15.07 -2.33 19.07
N GLU A 167 15.17 -2.19 17.74
CA GLU A 167 16.25 -2.76 16.93
C GLU A 167 17.63 -2.32 17.44
N LYS A 168 17.82 -1.01 17.68
CA LYS A 168 19.07 -0.49 18.27
C LYS A 168 19.36 -1.06 19.66
N LYS A 169 18.32 -1.34 20.44
CA LYS A 169 18.48 -1.90 21.81
C LYS A 169 18.77 -3.40 21.80
N TYR A 170 18.20 -4.15 20.84
CA TYR A 170 18.30 -5.60 20.76
C TYR A 170 18.70 -6.07 19.35
N PRO A 171 19.85 -5.64 18.80
CA PRO A 171 20.17 -5.78 17.37
C PRO A 171 20.21 -7.24 16.89
N ALA A 172 20.76 -8.16 17.70
CA ALA A 172 20.83 -9.57 17.31
C ALA A 172 19.45 -10.23 17.22
N ILE A 173 18.53 -9.90 18.14
CA ILE A 173 17.17 -10.42 18.14
C ILE A 173 16.40 -9.89 16.93
N PHE A 174 16.42 -8.58 16.73
CA PHE A 174 15.71 -7.95 15.61
C PHE A 174 16.24 -8.37 14.25
N LYS A 175 17.57 -8.52 14.12
CA LYS A 175 18.16 -9.07 12.89
C LYS A 175 17.58 -10.45 12.57
N SER A 176 17.52 -11.36 13.54
CA SER A 176 16.96 -12.69 13.35
C SER A 176 15.46 -12.64 12.99
N VAL A 177 14.68 -11.74 13.61
CA VAL A 177 13.25 -11.57 13.28
C VAL A 177 13.08 -11.10 11.83
N ILE A 178 13.83 -10.10 11.40
CA ILE A 178 13.76 -9.56 10.02
C ILE A 178 14.20 -10.60 8.99
N GLU A 179 15.28 -11.34 9.25
CA GLU A 179 15.74 -12.42 8.37
C GLU A 179 14.67 -13.50 8.22
N ASN A 180 14.05 -13.96 9.31
CA ASN A 180 12.95 -14.93 9.27
C ASN A 180 11.70 -14.40 8.52
N ILE A 181 11.37 -13.11 8.66
CA ILE A 181 10.29 -12.49 7.87
C ILE A 181 10.61 -12.53 6.37
N GLY A 182 11.86 -12.29 6.01
CA GLY A 182 12.36 -12.42 4.64
C GLY A 182 12.22 -13.84 4.10
N ASP A 183 12.66 -14.84 4.86
CA ASP A 183 12.55 -16.25 4.48
C ASP A 183 11.08 -16.69 4.32
N ILE A 184 10.21 -16.28 5.23
CA ILE A 184 8.75 -16.51 5.12
C ILE A 184 8.20 -15.89 3.83
N ALA A 185 8.64 -14.70 3.46
CA ALA A 185 8.18 -14.06 2.23
C ALA A 185 8.60 -14.87 0.98
N MET A 186 9.83 -15.38 0.94
CA MET A 186 10.32 -16.22 -0.15
C MET A 186 9.58 -17.57 -0.22
N GLU A 187 9.36 -18.22 0.92
CA GLU A 187 8.59 -19.45 1.00
C GLU A 187 7.12 -19.25 0.56
N ALA A 188 6.52 -18.11 0.93
CA ALA A 188 5.16 -17.77 0.52
C ALA A 188 5.05 -17.56 -1.00
N VAL A 189 6.07 -17.01 -1.68
CA VAL A 189 6.11 -16.92 -3.14
C VAL A 189 6.02 -18.32 -3.76
N VAL A 190 6.85 -19.26 -3.29
CA VAL A 190 6.86 -20.64 -3.79
C VAL A 190 5.51 -21.33 -3.57
N ALA A 191 4.90 -21.12 -2.39
CA ALA A 191 3.59 -21.68 -2.06
C ALA A 191 2.47 -21.11 -2.95
N LEU A 192 2.48 -19.78 -3.19
CA LEU A 192 1.51 -19.11 -4.07
C LEU A 192 1.60 -19.61 -5.52
N GLU A 193 2.81 -19.73 -6.07
CA GLU A 193 3.03 -20.23 -7.42
C GLU A 193 2.56 -21.69 -7.61
N LYS A 194 2.61 -22.49 -6.54
CA LYS A 194 2.09 -23.87 -6.50
C LYS A 194 0.60 -23.96 -6.14
N ASN A 195 -0.05 -22.82 -5.86
CA ASN A 195 -1.42 -22.75 -5.34
C ASN A 195 -1.62 -23.55 -4.01
N ASP A 196 -0.58 -23.62 -3.20
CA ASP A 196 -0.60 -24.25 -1.86
C ASP A 196 -1.08 -23.22 -0.82
N LEU A 197 -2.39 -22.96 -0.84
CA LEU A 197 -3.00 -21.97 0.06
C LEU A 197 -2.87 -22.37 1.54
N GLN A 198 -2.84 -23.68 1.85
CA GLN A 198 -2.66 -24.14 3.23
C GLN A 198 -1.30 -23.67 3.77
N ARG A 199 -0.24 -23.89 3.02
CA ARG A 199 1.11 -23.44 3.39
C ARG A 199 1.19 -21.91 3.48
N VAL A 200 0.55 -21.18 2.56
CA VAL A 200 0.48 -19.70 2.64
C VAL A 200 -0.18 -19.27 3.95
N GLY A 201 -1.29 -19.91 4.35
CA GLY A 201 -1.98 -19.61 5.60
C GLY A 201 -1.10 -19.86 6.84
N GLU A 202 -0.39 -20.97 6.88
CA GLU A 202 0.56 -21.30 7.96
C GLU A 202 1.67 -20.24 8.05
N LEU A 203 2.27 -19.87 6.92
CA LEU A 203 3.29 -18.82 6.83
C LEU A 203 2.75 -17.44 7.26
N MET A 204 1.50 -17.10 6.92
CA MET A 204 0.84 -15.89 7.43
C MET A 204 0.75 -15.90 8.95
N ASN A 205 0.42 -17.04 9.56
CA ASN A 205 0.31 -17.16 11.01
C ASN A 205 1.67 -17.01 11.72
N VAL A 206 2.73 -17.62 11.16
CA VAL A 206 4.10 -17.46 11.70
C VAL A 206 4.57 -16.01 11.56
N ASN A 207 4.35 -15.41 10.37
CA ASN A 207 4.69 -14.01 10.13
C ASN A 207 4.00 -13.05 11.11
N HIS A 208 2.72 -13.31 11.43
CA HIS A 208 2.00 -12.52 12.43
C HIS A 208 2.66 -12.57 13.81
N GLY A 209 3.12 -13.75 14.22
CA GLY A 209 3.87 -13.91 15.48
C GLY A 209 5.17 -13.11 15.51
N LEU A 210 5.91 -13.05 14.40
CA LEU A 210 7.13 -12.25 14.30
C LEU A 210 6.82 -10.74 14.32
N LEU A 211 5.77 -10.30 13.63
CA LEU A 211 5.30 -8.91 13.67
C LEU A 211 4.81 -8.50 15.08
N TYR A 212 4.18 -9.45 15.82
CA TYR A 212 3.86 -9.23 17.22
C TYR A 212 5.12 -9.05 18.06
N ALA A 213 6.16 -9.86 17.83
CA ALA A 213 7.45 -9.75 18.54
C ALA A 213 8.17 -8.42 18.22
N GLU A 214 8.00 -7.85 17.05
CA GLU A 214 8.46 -6.49 16.70
C GLU A 214 7.71 -5.38 17.46
N GLY A 215 6.59 -5.72 18.14
CA GLY A 215 5.77 -4.78 18.86
C GLY A 215 4.83 -3.95 17.99
N VAL A 216 4.58 -4.35 16.73
CA VAL A 216 3.73 -3.61 15.81
C VAL A 216 2.26 -4.08 15.80
N SER A 217 1.89 -5.08 16.59
CA SER A 217 0.48 -5.46 16.77
C SER A 217 -0.22 -4.58 17.83
N SER A 218 -1.54 -4.69 17.90
CA SER A 218 -2.40 -4.04 18.90
C SER A 218 -3.51 -4.99 19.35
N ILE A 219 -4.15 -4.67 20.49
CA ILE A 219 -5.25 -5.47 21.04
C ILE A 219 -6.37 -5.62 20.01
N GLU A 220 -6.67 -4.57 19.27
CA GLU A 220 -7.71 -4.57 18.24
C GLU A 220 -7.33 -5.52 17.09
N LEU A 221 -6.10 -5.45 16.60
CA LEU A 221 -5.59 -6.36 15.56
C LEU A 221 -5.61 -7.81 16.02
N GLU A 222 -5.12 -8.09 17.24
CA GLU A 222 -5.14 -9.44 17.82
C GLU A 222 -6.56 -9.99 17.90
N ARG A 223 -7.52 -9.17 18.35
CA ARG A 223 -8.93 -9.56 18.44
C ARG A 223 -9.50 -9.97 17.07
N LEU A 224 -9.22 -9.21 16.02
CA LEU A 224 -9.69 -9.51 14.67
C LEU A 224 -9.00 -10.73 14.09
N VAL A 225 -7.68 -10.88 14.28
CA VAL A 225 -6.89 -12.03 13.82
C VAL A 225 -7.38 -13.31 14.47
N TRP A 226 -7.57 -13.33 15.79
CA TRP A 226 -8.08 -14.48 16.50
C TRP A 226 -9.53 -14.82 16.13
N ALA A 227 -10.39 -13.82 15.94
CA ALA A 227 -11.76 -14.04 15.47
C ALA A 227 -11.78 -14.71 14.10
N ALA A 228 -10.93 -14.25 13.16
CA ALA A 228 -10.83 -14.81 11.83
C ALA A 228 -10.35 -16.28 11.87
N ARG A 229 -9.28 -16.58 12.63
CA ARG A 229 -8.74 -17.93 12.78
C ARG A 229 -9.77 -18.88 13.41
N SER A 230 -10.43 -18.45 14.48
CA SER A 230 -11.48 -19.24 15.17
C SER A 230 -12.69 -19.52 14.27
N ALA A 231 -12.97 -18.67 13.30
CA ALA A 231 -14.04 -18.86 12.31
C ALA A 231 -13.64 -19.72 11.10
N GLY A 232 -12.38 -20.18 11.04
CA GLY A 232 -11.88 -21.10 10.04
C GLY A 232 -11.06 -20.47 8.92
N ALA A 233 -10.50 -19.28 9.12
CA ALA A 233 -9.43 -18.80 8.27
C ALA A 233 -8.18 -19.68 8.48
N ILE A 234 -7.57 -20.13 7.37
CA ILE A 234 -6.35 -20.97 7.42
C ILE A 234 -5.11 -20.15 7.79
N GLY A 235 -5.16 -18.84 7.59
CA GLY A 235 -4.14 -17.89 8.03
C GLY A 235 -4.73 -16.51 8.24
N ALA A 236 -4.22 -15.79 9.24
CA ALA A 236 -4.59 -14.39 9.45
C ALA A 236 -3.43 -13.61 10.08
N LYS A 237 -3.23 -12.37 9.62
CA LYS A 237 -2.15 -11.50 10.08
C LYS A 237 -2.50 -10.03 9.93
N LEU A 238 -1.84 -9.17 10.70
CA LEU A 238 -1.87 -7.74 10.47
C LEU A 238 -1.29 -7.36 9.10
N SER A 239 -1.70 -6.22 8.56
CA SER A 239 -1.24 -5.67 7.29
C SER A 239 -0.94 -4.18 7.45
N GLY A 240 0.10 -3.71 6.77
CA GLY A 240 0.61 -2.33 6.90
C GLY A 240 1.58 -2.17 8.05
N ALA A 241 1.73 -0.94 8.55
CA ALA A 241 2.67 -0.62 9.62
C ALA A 241 2.31 -1.21 10.99
N GLY A 242 1.07 -1.66 11.18
CA GLY A 242 0.56 -2.17 12.46
C GLY A 242 -0.03 -1.10 13.36
N LYS A 243 -0.26 -1.43 14.64
CA LYS A 243 -0.89 -0.58 15.68
C LYS A 243 -2.28 -0.07 15.34
N GLY A 244 -2.93 -0.62 14.32
CA GLY A 244 -4.26 -0.27 13.83
C GLY A 244 -4.44 -0.66 12.36
N ASP A 245 -5.28 0.07 11.64
CA ASP A 245 -5.64 -0.15 10.24
C ASP A 245 -6.13 -1.59 9.96
N ASN A 246 -5.41 -2.37 9.16
CA ASN A 246 -5.95 -3.56 8.53
C ASN A 246 -5.32 -4.88 9.01
N MET A 247 -6.13 -5.94 8.93
CA MET A 247 -5.67 -7.31 8.96
C MET A 247 -6.16 -8.07 7.72
N LEU A 248 -5.46 -9.14 7.39
CA LEU A 248 -5.79 -10.04 6.28
C LEU A 248 -6.08 -11.43 6.83
N ALA A 249 -7.15 -12.07 6.35
CA ALA A 249 -7.45 -13.47 6.62
C ALA A 249 -7.60 -14.24 5.31
N LEU A 250 -6.89 -15.34 5.16
CA LEU A 250 -6.99 -16.25 4.03
C LEU A 250 -8.02 -17.34 4.35
N SER A 251 -9.09 -17.41 3.58
CA SER A 251 -10.23 -18.28 3.87
C SER A 251 -10.86 -18.87 2.61
N PRO A 252 -10.29 -19.93 2.03
CA PRO A 252 -10.84 -20.53 0.80
C PRO A 252 -12.20 -21.19 0.97
N ALA A 253 -12.52 -21.69 2.15
CA ALA A 253 -13.73 -22.50 2.36
C ALA A 253 -14.80 -21.82 3.25
N LYS A 254 -14.48 -20.80 4.05
CA LYS A 254 -15.36 -20.25 5.09
C LYS A 254 -15.38 -18.72 5.11
N ILE A 255 -15.38 -18.11 3.94
CA ILE A 255 -15.22 -16.65 3.79
C ILE A 255 -16.32 -15.86 4.55
N ASP A 256 -17.57 -16.29 4.47
CA ASP A 256 -18.70 -15.60 5.13
C ASP A 256 -18.68 -15.77 6.66
N ASN A 257 -18.24 -16.94 7.15
CA ASN A 257 -18.06 -17.15 8.59
C ASN A 257 -16.97 -16.21 9.14
N VAL A 258 -15.85 -16.09 8.41
CA VAL A 258 -14.75 -15.21 8.78
C VAL A 258 -15.18 -13.73 8.72
N ARG A 259 -15.89 -13.31 7.68
CA ARG A 259 -16.48 -11.95 7.60
C ARG A 259 -17.39 -11.65 8.81
N THR A 260 -18.27 -12.60 9.15
CA THR A 260 -19.18 -12.47 10.28
C THR A 260 -18.43 -12.38 11.61
N ALA A 261 -17.40 -13.21 11.80
CA ALA A 261 -16.61 -13.22 13.02
C ALA A 261 -15.82 -11.92 13.22
N ILE A 262 -15.21 -11.38 12.16
CA ILE A 262 -14.51 -10.10 12.20
C ILE A 262 -15.48 -8.96 12.60
N LYS A 263 -16.68 -8.91 11.99
CA LYS A 263 -17.71 -7.91 12.35
C LYS A 263 -18.14 -8.03 13.81
N LYS A 264 -18.38 -9.25 14.30
CA LYS A 264 -18.75 -9.50 15.72
C LYS A 264 -17.64 -9.11 16.70
N ALA A 265 -16.37 -9.21 16.25
CA ALA A 265 -15.21 -8.76 17.02
C ALA A 265 -14.99 -7.23 16.98
N GLY A 266 -15.89 -6.47 16.34
CA GLY A 266 -15.84 -5.00 16.25
C GLY A 266 -15.06 -4.47 15.05
N GLY A 267 -14.64 -5.33 14.11
CA GLY A 267 -13.95 -4.93 12.90
C GLY A 267 -14.91 -4.51 11.79
N ILE A 268 -14.42 -3.64 10.91
CA ILE A 268 -15.09 -3.27 9.66
C ILE A 268 -14.55 -4.21 8.57
N VAL A 269 -15.45 -4.93 7.90
CA VAL A 269 -15.06 -5.81 6.79
C VAL A 269 -15.13 -5.03 5.49
N GLU A 270 -14.01 -5.01 4.78
CA GLU A 270 -13.90 -4.40 3.46
C GLU A 270 -14.08 -5.45 2.36
N ASP A 271 -14.83 -5.08 1.32
CA ASP A 271 -15.02 -5.94 0.14
C ASP A 271 -13.92 -5.67 -0.89
N LEU A 272 -12.82 -6.37 -0.72
CA LEU A 272 -11.60 -6.19 -1.49
C LEU A 272 -11.15 -7.49 -2.13
N SER A 273 -10.56 -7.36 -3.31
CA SER A 273 -9.90 -8.44 -4.04
C SER A 273 -8.56 -7.96 -4.59
N VAL A 274 -7.75 -8.90 -5.06
CA VAL A 274 -6.51 -8.56 -5.74
C VAL A 274 -6.84 -7.96 -7.11
N GLU A 275 -6.26 -6.78 -7.40
CA GLU A 275 -6.39 -6.11 -8.69
C GLU A 275 -5.17 -6.44 -9.56
N PRO A 276 -5.34 -7.14 -10.69
CA PRO A 276 -4.21 -7.56 -11.52
C PRO A 276 -3.52 -6.40 -12.25
N GLN A 277 -4.24 -5.30 -12.50
CA GLN A 277 -3.71 -4.16 -13.23
C GLN A 277 -3.14 -3.11 -12.27
N GLY A 278 -1.91 -2.68 -12.53
CA GLY A 278 -1.31 -1.53 -11.87
C GLY A 278 -1.75 -0.20 -12.48
N LEU A 279 -0.80 0.73 -12.60
CA LEU A 279 -1.03 2.01 -13.27
C LEU A 279 -1.55 1.80 -14.69
N THR A 280 -2.69 2.42 -15.01
CA THR A 280 -3.25 2.51 -16.36
C THR A 280 -3.35 3.97 -16.77
N ILE A 281 -3.06 4.25 -18.03
CA ILE A 281 -3.10 5.59 -18.61
C ILE A 281 -4.14 5.59 -19.74
N HIS A 282 -5.01 6.59 -19.73
CA HIS A 282 -6.00 6.82 -20.77
C HIS A 282 -5.85 8.26 -21.27
N THR A 283 -5.69 8.42 -22.58
CA THR A 283 -5.70 9.73 -23.24
C THR A 283 -7.04 9.93 -23.92
N ALA A 284 -7.66 11.11 -23.72
CA ALA A 284 -8.91 11.50 -24.37
C ALA A 284 -8.67 11.97 -25.79
#